data_e007b0f999ca679e9dee19521d963902
#
_entry.id   e007b0f999ca679e9dee19521d963902
#
_cell.length_a   1.000
_cell.length_b   1.000
_cell.length_c   1.000
_cell.angle_alpha   90.00
_cell.angle_beta   90.00
_cell.angle_gamma   90.00
#
_symmetry.space_group_name_H-M   'P 1'
#
loop_
_entity.id
_entity.type
_entity.pdbx_description
1 polymer ?
#
loop_
_entity_poly.entity_id
_entity_poly.type
_entity_poly.pdbx_seq_one_letter_code
_entity_poly.pdbx_strand_id
1 'polypeptide(L)'
;MTTVLLVDDEKLIQRSLEKTLLRAGFDVLTASDCKSGSEVFSQNAGEINIAVLDLNMPSFDGMPKTGAGFDLLDDLKKKKADLPVVILTAYDEVSRAKDAVSHGASAFFVKGREQGLVELIQKILG
;
A
#
# COMPACT_ATOMS: atom_id res chain seq x y z
N MET A 1 5.13 18.20 -0.21
CA MET A 1 4.17 17.38 -0.99
C MET A 1 4.01 16.02 -0.34
N THR A 2 2.81 15.49 -0.40
CA THR A 2 2.55 14.15 0.14
C THR A 2 3.08 13.09 -0.83
N THR A 3 3.87 12.16 -0.31
CA THR A 3 4.43 11.06 -1.08
C THR A 3 3.78 9.74 -0.65
N VAL A 4 3.27 9.01 -1.61
CA VAL A 4 2.61 7.70 -1.43
C VAL A 4 3.54 6.61 -1.94
N LEU A 5 3.77 5.58 -1.12
CA LEU A 5 4.38 4.34 -1.58
C LEU A 5 3.27 3.40 -2.01
N LEU A 6 3.24 3.03 -3.29
CA LEU A 6 2.23 2.14 -3.86
C LEU A 6 2.87 0.82 -4.23
N VAL A 7 2.49 -0.27 -3.59
CA VAL A 7 3.03 -1.61 -3.85
C VAL A 7 1.92 -2.52 -4.35
N ASP A 8 2.01 -2.93 -5.61
CA ASP A 8 1.03 -3.80 -6.25
C ASP A 8 1.72 -4.55 -7.39
N ASP A 9 1.56 -5.86 -7.47
CA ASP A 9 2.18 -6.69 -8.51
C ASP A 9 1.38 -6.71 -9.81
N GLU A 10 0.15 -6.23 -9.80
CA GLU A 10 -0.68 -6.11 -11.00
C GLU A 10 -0.36 -4.77 -11.69
N LYS A 11 0.46 -4.83 -12.74
CA LYS A 11 0.99 -3.62 -13.37
C LYS A 11 -0.07 -2.67 -13.90
N LEU A 12 -1.15 -3.18 -14.45
CA LEU A 12 -2.22 -2.32 -14.98
C LEU A 12 -2.91 -1.56 -13.84
N ILE A 13 -3.18 -2.23 -12.74
CA ILE A 13 -3.78 -1.59 -11.56
C ILE A 13 -2.80 -0.58 -10.97
N GLN A 14 -1.53 -0.96 -10.83
CA GLN A 14 -0.50 -0.07 -10.30
C GLN A 14 -0.42 1.23 -11.12
N ARG A 15 -0.37 1.12 -12.45
CA ARG A 15 -0.30 2.28 -13.34
C ARG A 15 -1.53 3.16 -13.26
N SER A 16 -2.71 2.54 -13.19
CA SER A 16 -3.97 3.26 -13.09
C SER A 16 -4.06 4.03 -11.78
N LEU A 17 -3.72 3.39 -10.68
CA LEU A 17 -3.70 4.03 -9.36
C LEU A 17 -2.64 5.12 -9.29
N GLU A 18 -1.45 4.88 -9.85
CA GLU A 18 -0.40 5.89 -9.88
C GLU A 18 -0.86 7.16 -10.60
N LYS A 19 -1.49 7.02 -11.77
CA LYS A 19 -2.02 8.16 -12.51
C LYS A 19 -3.07 8.93 -11.70
N THR A 20 -3.96 8.21 -11.07
CA THR A 20 -5.03 8.82 -10.26
C THR A 20 -4.43 9.61 -9.10
N LEU A 21 -3.44 9.05 -8.40
CA LEU A 21 -2.78 9.71 -7.29
C LEU A 21 -1.97 10.91 -7.74
N LEU A 22 -1.25 10.81 -8.86
CA LEU A 22 -0.51 11.95 -9.42
C LEU A 22 -1.44 13.10 -9.79
N ARG A 23 -2.59 12.79 -10.40
CA ARG A 23 -3.59 13.81 -10.74
C ARG A 23 -4.16 14.50 -9.51
N ALA A 24 -4.21 13.80 -8.39
CA ALA A 24 -4.68 14.36 -7.13
C ALA A 24 -3.62 15.22 -6.43
N GLY A 25 -2.42 15.30 -6.98
CA GLY A 25 -1.34 16.14 -6.44
C GLY A 25 -0.36 15.41 -5.53
N PHE A 26 -0.44 14.09 -5.43
CA PHE A 26 0.52 13.31 -4.67
C PHE A 26 1.75 12.98 -5.51
N ASP A 27 2.90 12.83 -4.86
CA ASP A 27 4.05 12.14 -5.43
C ASP A 27 3.88 10.64 -5.16
N VAL A 28 4.32 9.80 -6.10
CA VAL A 28 4.12 8.36 -5.98
C VAL A 28 5.44 7.62 -6.23
N LEU A 29 5.78 6.72 -5.32
CA LEU A 29 6.85 5.74 -5.52
C LEU A 29 6.19 4.38 -5.63
N THR A 30 6.62 3.56 -6.59
CA THR A 30 5.99 2.26 -6.85
C THR A 30 6.94 1.11 -6.61
N ALA A 31 6.37 -0.03 -6.25
CA ALA A 31 7.07 -1.30 -6.13
C ALA A 31 6.10 -2.43 -6.46
N SER A 32 6.60 -3.63 -6.72
CA SER A 32 5.78 -4.73 -7.21
C SER A 32 5.75 -5.95 -6.29
N ASP A 33 6.51 -5.96 -5.21
CA ASP A 33 6.56 -7.07 -4.26
C ASP A 33 7.04 -6.58 -2.88
N CYS A 34 7.06 -7.49 -1.91
CA CYS A 34 7.48 -7.15 -0.56
C CYS A 34 8.93 -6.67 -0.50
N LYS A 35 9.82 -7.35 -1.21
CA LYS A 35 11.24 -7.00 -1.17
C LYS A 35 11.49 -5.62 -1.73
N SER A 36 10.99 -5.34 -2.94
CA SER A 36 11.18 -4.03 -3.56
C SER A 36 10.45 -2.93 -2.79
N GLY A 37 9.27 -3.25 -2.24
CA GLY A 37 8.52 -2.30 -1.41
C GLY A 37 9.31 -1.90 -0.16
N SER A 38 9.91 -2.87 0.52
CA SER A 38 10.74 -2.62 1.68
C SER A 38 11.99 -1.80 1.33
N GLU A 39 12.63 -2.12 0.20
CA GLU A 39 13.82 -1.39 -0.26
C GLU A 39 13.51 0.06 -0.62
N VAL A 40 12.44 0.28 -1.39
CA VAL A 40 12.01 1.64 -1.76
C VAL A 40 11.69 2.45 -0.50
N PHE A 41 11.00 1.83 0.46
CA PHE A 41 10.70 2.51 1.72
C PHE A 41 11.97 2.89 2.47
N SER A 42 12.91 1.96 2.60
CA SER A 42 14.16 2.21 3.34
C SER A 42 14.98 3.34 2.73
N GLN A 43 14.96 3.45 1.40
CA GLN A 43 15.68 4.50 0.68
C GLN A 43 15.00 5.86 0.76
N ASN A 44 13.71 5.92 1.09
CA ASN A 44 12.90 7.13 1.04
C ASN A 44 12.05 7.33 2.31
N ALA A 45 12.43 6.73 3.42
CA ALA A 45 11.60 6.70 4.63
C ALA A 45 11.22 8.10 5.14
N GLY A 46 12.12 9.07 5.00
CA GLY A 46 11.86 10.45 5.42
C GLY A 46 10.87 11.20 4.53
N GLU A 47 10.61 10.70 3.32
CA GLU A 47 9.73 11.35 2.36
C GLU A 47 8.36 10.70 2.27
N ILE A 48 8.25 9.40 2.56
CA ILE A 48 7.00 8.65 2.42
C ILE A 48 6.06 8.97 3.57
N ASN A 49 4.88 9.45 3.24
CA ASN A 49 3.86 9.86 4.21
C ASN A 49 2.80 8.79 4.46
N ILE A 50 2.59 7.89 3.50
CA ILE A 50 1.61 6.82 3.57
C ILE A 50 2.01 5.70 2.61
N ALA A 51 1.71 4.45 2.98
CA ALA A 51 1.92 3.30 2.11
C ALA A 51 0.58 2.67 1.75
N VAL A 52 0.43 2.27 0.48
CA VAL A 52 -0.73 1.56 -0.04
C VAL A 52 -0.22 0.23 -0.58
N LEU A 53 -0.61 -0.87 0.06
CA LEU A 53 -0.05 -2.19 -0.17
C LEU A 53 -1.11 -3.17 -0.65
N ASP A 54 -0.85 -3.88 -1.74
CA ASP A 54 -1.68 -4.98 -2.17
C ASP A 54 -1.64 -6.10 -1.13
N LEU A 55 -2.78 -6.70 -0.83
CA LEU A 55 -2.89 -7.80 0.13
C LEU A 55 -2.11 -9.03 -0.34
N ASN A 56 -2.21 -9.36 -1.61
CA ASN A 56 -1.58 -10.55 -2.20
C ASN A 56 -0.56 -10.16 -3.26
N MET A 57 0.70 -10.48 -3.03
CA MET A 57 1.81 -10.18 -3.93
C MET A 57 2.98 -11.11 -3.62
N PRO A 58 4.03 -11.15 -4.47
CA PRO A 58 5.20 -11.93 -4.11
C PRO A 58 5.82 -11.47 -2.79
N SER A 59 6.19 -12.44 -1.95
CA SER A 59 6.79 -12.22 -0.65
C SER A 59 8.25 -11.80 -0.77
N PHE A 60 8.94 -11.67 0.38
CA PHE A 60 10.36 -11.26 0.41
C PHE A 60 11.29 -12.23 -0.31
N ASP A 61 10.91 -13.50 -0.42
CA ASP A 61 11.67 -14.51 -1.16
C ASP A 61 11.31 -14.57 -2.65
N GLY A 62 10.41 -13.69 -3.12
CA GLY A 62 9.96 -13.65 -4.50
C GLY A 62 8.86 -14.65 -4.85
N MET A 63 8.45 -15.48 -3.90
CA MET A 63 7.40 -16.48 -4.13
C MET A 63 6.03 -15.90 -3.81
N PRO A 64 4.99 -16.27 -4.58
CA PRO A 64 3.63 -15.84 -4.27
C PRO A 64 3.23 -16.31 -2.87
N LYS A 65 2.61 -15.41 -2.11
CA LYS A 65 2.14 -15.73 -0.77
C LYS A 65 0.83 -15.01 -0.50
N THR A 66 -0.19 -15.75 -0.11
CA THR A 66 -1.46 -15.17 0.31
C THR A 66 -1.25 -14.34 1.58
N GLY A 67 -1.67 -13.09 1.55
CA GLY A 67 -1.50 -12.20 2.70
C GLY A 67 -0.10 -11.61 2.83
N ALA A 68 0.74 -11.68 1.80
CA ALA A 68 2.08 -11.09 1.84
C ALA A 68 2.07 -9.59 2.16
N GLY A 69 0.98 -8.89 1.81
CA GLY A 69 0.82 -7.48 2.18
C GLY A 69 0.89 -7.24 3.68
N PHE A 70 0.44 -8.19 4.49
CA PHE A 70 0.58 -8.08 5.95
C PHE A 70 2.04 -8.19 6.39
N ASP A 71 2.82 -9.03 5.73
CA ASP A 71 4.25 -9.16 6.03
C ASP A 71 4.99 -7.85 5.75
N LEU A 72 4.67 -7.21 4.61
CA LEU A 72 5.24 -5.91 4.30
C LEU A 72 4.75 -4.83 5.27
N LEU A 73 3.47 -4.85 5.63
CA LEU A 73 2.93 -3.93 6.63
C LEU A 73 3.73 -4.04 7.94
N ASP A 74 3.97 -5.25 8.43
CA ASP A 74 4.73 -5.47 9.65
C ASP A 74 6.16 -4.93 9.53
N ASP A 75 6.81 -5.17 8.37
CA ASP A 75 8.16 -4.68 8.09
C ASP A 75 8.23 -3.15 8.12
N LEU A 76 7.29 -2.49 7.43
CA LEU A 76 7.26 -1.02 7.38
C LEU A 76 6.96 -0.41 8.73
N LYS A 77 6.06 -1.01 9.51
CA LYS A 77 5.71 -0.54 10.85
C LYS A 77 6.87 -0.68 11.84
N LYS A 78 7.72 -1.67 11.66
CA LYS A 78 8.95 -1.78 12.45
C LYS A 78 9.92 -0.65 12.15
N LYS A 79 9.95 -0.18 10.90
CA LYS A 79 10.83 0.91 10.46
C LYS A 79 10.26 2.28 10.83
N LYS A 80 8.94 2.43 10.82
CA LYS A 80 8.26 3.68 11.12
C LYS A 80 6.90 3.36 11.73
N ALA A 81 6.84 3.32 13.07
CA ALA A 81 5.67 2.86 13.80
C ALA A 81 4.41 3.69 13.55
N ASP A 82 4.56 4.97 13.24
CA ASP A 82 3.44 5.88 12.99
C ASP A 82 3.04 6.02 11.51
N LEU A 83 3.65 5.22 10.63
CA LEU A 83 3.34 5.26 9.21
C LEU A 83 1.89 4.81 8.97
N PRO A 84 1.04 5.64 8.35
CA PRO A 84 -0.26 5.18 7.91
C PRO A 84 -0.12 4.17 6.77
N VAL A 85 -0.88 3.09 6.82
CA VAL A 85 -0.87 2.05 5.79
C VAL A 85 -2.30 1.68 5.41
N VAL A 86 -2.56 1.63 4.11
CA VAL A 86 -3.82 1.14 3.54
C VAL A 86 -3.55 -0.17 2.83
N ILE A 87 -4.34 -1.20 3.11
CA ILE A 87 -4.27 -2.48 2.41
C ILE A 87 -5.28 -2.48 1.26
N LEU A 88 -4.79 -2.75 0.04
CA LEU A 88 -5.66 -2.94 -1.13
C LEU A 88 -6.08 -4.40 -1.21
N THR A 89 -7.35 -4.64 -1.49
CA THR A 89 -7.90 -5.98 -1.54
C THR A 89 -8.80 -6.16 -2.76
N ALA A 90 -8.87 -7.38 -3.28
CA ALA A 90 -9.89 -7.74 -4.23
C ALA A 90 -11.23 -7.91 -3.50
N TYR A 91 -12.34 -7.79 -4.23
CA TYR A 91 -13.68 -7.87 -3.64
C TYR A 91 -13.90 -9.17 -2.85
N ASP A 92 -13.42 -10.29 -3.37
CA ASP A 92 -13.60 -11.60 -2.74
C ASP A 92 -12.64 -11.88 -1.56
N GLU A 93 -11.73 -10.95 -1.28
CA GLU A 93 -10.76 -11.07 -0.18
C GLU A 93 -11.07 -10.11 0.99
N VAL A 94 -12.24 -9.47 0.99
CA VAL A 94 -12.59 -8.45 1.99
C VAL A 94 -12.55 -9.02 3.41
N SER A 95 -13.00 -10.27 3.61
CA SER A 95 -12.98 -10.87 4.95
C SER A 95 -11.57 -10.96 5.53
N ARG A 96 -10.58 -11.28 4.68
CA ARG A 96 -9.18 -11.30 5.10
C ARG A 96 -8.64 -9.89 5.35
N ALA A 97 -9.03 -8.94 4.49
CA ALA A 97 -8.58 -7.56 4.60
C ALA A 97 -9.03 -6.90 5.90
N LYS A 98 -10.15 -7.33 6.48
CA LYS A 98 -10.61 -6.82 7.77
C LYS A 98 -9.59 -7.03 8.88
N ASP A 99 -8.74 -8.05 8.76
CA ASP A 99 -7.67 -8.28 9.73
C ASP A 99 -6.56 -7.24 9.63
N ALA A 100 -6.53 -6.44 8.55
CA ALA A 100 -5.49 -5.44 8.34
C ALA A 100 -5.41 -4.45 9.51
N VAL A 101 -6.55 -4.01 10.03
CA VAL A 101 -6.58 -3.05 11.14
C VAL A 101 -5.97 -3.66 12.40
N SER A 102 -6.23 -4.95 12.68
CA SER A 102 -5.60 -5.62 13.83
C SER A 102 -4.10 -5.81 13.65
N HIS A 103 -3.60 -5.77 12.40
CA HIS A 103 -2.17 -5.77 12.11
C HIS A 103 -1.54 -4.36 12.11
N GLY A 104 -2.33 -3.32 12.37
CA GLY A 104 -1.83 -1.96 12.47
C GLY A 104 -2.06 -1.09 11.23
N ALA A 105 -2.80 -1.57 10.23
CA ALA A 105 -3.18 -0.74 9.08
C ALA A 105 -4.22 0.30 9.51
N SER A 106 -4.17 1.47 8.87
CA SER A 106 -5.17 2.52 9.09
C SER A 106 -6.52 2.17 8.48
N ALA A 107 -6.52 1.43 7.36
CA ALA A 107 -7.73 1.03 6.67
C ALA A 107 -7.42 -0.04 5.64
N PHE A 108 -8.46 -0.63 5.05
CA PHE A 108 -8.35 -1.39 3.82
C PHE A 108 -9.23 -0.75 2.75
N PHE A 109 -8.94 -1.05 1.48
CA PHE A 109 -9.69 -0.48 0.36
C PHE A 109 -9.85 -1.52 -0.74
N VAL A 110 -11.07 -1.65 -1.27
CA VAL A 110 -11.36 -2.61 -2.35
C VAL A 110 -10.94 -1.98 -3.69
N LYS A 111 -10.14 -2.70 -4.47
CA LYS A 111 -9.67 -2.25 -5.78
C LYS A 111 -10.84 -1.94 -6.71
N GLY A 112 -10.65 -0.97 -7.61
CA GLY A 112 -11.62 -0.61 -8.63
C GLY A 112 -12.31 0.73 -8.44
N ARG A 113 -12.15 1.38 -7.30
CA ARG A 113 -12.74 2.70 -7.03
C ARG A 113 -11.63 3.71 -6.73
N GLU A 114 -10.86 4.05 -7.75
CA GLU A 114 -9.62 4.82 -7.58
C GLU A 114 -9.82 6.19 -6.92
N GLN A 115 -10.89 6.90 -7.27
CA GLN A 115 -11.16 8.19 -6.65
C GLN A 115 -11.49 8.05 -5.16
N GLY A 116 -12.15 6.96 -4.78
CA GLY A 116 -12.39 6.66 -3.37
C GLY A 116 -11.10 6.45 -2.59
N LEU A 117 -10.09 5.89 -3.22
CA LEU A 117 -8.77 5.75 -2.58
C LEU A 117 -8.13 7.11 -2.31
N VAL A 118 -8.21 8.03 -3.27
CA VAL A 118 -7.72 9.41 -3.07
C VAL A 118 -8.39 10.05 -1.86
N GLU A 119 -9.70 9.95 -1.78
CA GLU A 119 -10.47 10.51 -0.66
C GLU A 119 -10.07 9.87 0.67
N LEU A 120 -9.88 8.55 0.69
CA LEU A 120 -9.46 7.83 1.89
C LEU A 120 -8.08 8.30 2.36
N ILE A 121 -7.12 8.43 1.45
CA ILE A 121 -5.79 8.91 1.77
C ILE A 121 -5.85 10.33 2.33
N GLN A 122 -6.60 11.21 1.69
CA GLN A 122 -6.77 12.59 2.17
C GLN A 122 -7.36 12.62 3.58
N LYS A 123 -8.33 11.77 3.85
CA LYS A 123 -8.96 11.67 5.16
C LYS A 123 -7.98 11.16 6.22
N ILE A 124 -7.18 10.16 5.90
CA ILE A 124 -6.18 9.58 6.83
C ILE A 124 -5.10 10.61 7.17
N LEU A 125 -4.64 11.35 6.18
CA LEU A 125 -3.57 12.33 6.38
C LEU A 125 -4.07 13.65 6.96
N GLY A 126 -5.35 13.83 6.98
CA GLY A 126 -6.00 14.96 7.58
C GLY A 126 -5.96 16.23 6.86
#